data_bfb57b05aa1263f527d5e57e074c0e87
#
_entry.id   bfb57b05aa1263f527d5e57e074c0e87
#
_cell.length_a   1.000
_cell.length_b   1.000
_cell.length_c   1.000
_cell.angle_alpha   90.00
_cell.angle_beta   90.00
_cell.angle_gamma   90.00
#
_symmetry.space_group_name_H-M   'P 1'
#
loop_
_entity.id
_entity.type
_entity.pdbx_description
1 polymer ?
#
loop_
_entity_poly.entity_id
_entity_poly.type
_entity_poly.pdbx_seq_one_letter_code
_entity_poly.pdbx_strand_id
1 'polypeptide(L)'
;FFTYITLCGGRSKDFILDGKKYHLNDGLAHILEHYIVECNDKGNFLKDLGKMQMNTNAQTGEVSTEYYFQAVENVDVGIRTILDAVNNVSFSNEKLNKLKKPILQEVRGRMDNKFYHLGRMIMKDVFGENDFLDVGGNIYDIENTTKDEIEALYKAFYRTDNQIIVVAGNFDKENVIN
;
A
#
# COMPACT_ATOMS: atom_id res chain seq x y z
N PHE A 1 0.49 19.64 1.10
CA PHE A 1 0.28 18.22 1.42
C PHE A 1 -0.79 17.63 0.51
N PHE A 2 -0.53 16.50 -0.04
CA PHE A 2 -1.46 15.67 -0.82
C PHE A 2 -1.42 14.25 -0.28
N THR A 3 -2.57 13.60 -0.13
CA THR A 3 -2.66 12.16 0.10
C THR A 3 -3.80 11.55 -0.71
N TYR A 4 -3.50 10.40 -1.30
CA TYR A 4 -4.43 9.49 -1.93
C TYR A 4 -4.61 8.28 -1.02
N ILE A 5 -5.82 8.01 -0.61
CA ILE A 5 -6.19 6.97 0.34
C ILE A 5 -7.11 5.97 -0.35
N THR A 6 -6.76 4.70 -0.33
CA THR A 6 -7.66 3.61 -0.68
C THR A 6 -8.11 2.90 0.58
N LEU A 7 -9.41 2.62 0.72
CA LEU A 7 -9.94 1.84 1.83
C LEU A 7 -9.67 0.34 1.59
N CYS A 8 -8.38 0.02 1.60
CA CYS A 8 -7.82 -1.32 1.47
C CYS A 8 -6.63 -1.41 2.43
N GLY A 9 -6.72 -2.22 3.44
CA GLY A 9 -5.67 -2.41 4.45
C GLY A 9 -5.55 -3.86 4.85
N GLY A 10 -4.83 -4.14 5.91
CA GLY A 10 -4.60 -5.51 6.38
C GLY A 10 -5.87 -6.30 6.70
N ARG A 11 -6.98 -5.61 7.02
CA ARG A 11 -8.29 -6.26 7.24
C ARG A 11 -9.07 -6.58 5.96
N SER A 12 -8.61 -6.15 4.80
CA SER A 12 -9.27 -6.36 3.51
C SER A 12 -8.99 -7.77 2.94
N LYS A 13 -9.11 -8.81 3.76
CA LYS A 13 -8.78 -10.20 3.40
C LYS A 13 -9.97 -10.98 2.86
N ASP A 14 -11.16 -10.67 3.35
CA ASP A 14 -12.39 -11.39 3.05
C ASP A 14 -13.29 -10.52 2.16
N PHE A 15 -13.49 -10.92 0.93
CA PHE A 15 -14.31 -10.16 -0.02
C PHE A 15 -14.89 -11.06 -1.12
N ILE A 16 -15.84 -10.51 -1.88
CA ILE A 16 -16.41 -11.15 -3.06
C ILE A 16 -16.05 -10.30 -4.29
N LEU A 17 -15.47 -10.93 -5.29
CA LEU A 17 -15.18 -10.32 -6.58
C LEU A 17 -15.75 -11.20 -7.69
N ASP A 18 -16.60 -10.66 -8.55
CA ASP A 18 -17.26 -11.37 -9.65
C ASP A 18 -17.95 -12.67 -9.22
N GLY A 19 -18.59 -12.66 -8.05
CA GLY A 19 -19.29 -13.81 -7.45
C GLY A 19 -18.39 -14.86 -6.80
N LYS A 20 -17.06 -14.72 -6.87
CA LYS A 20 -16.09 -15.59 -6.20
C LYS A 20 -15.72 -15.03 -4.83
N LYS A 21 -15.75 -15.88 -3.81
CA LYS A 21 -15.27 -15.55 -2.46
C LYS A 21 -13.74 -15.67 -2.40
N TYR A 22 -13.12 -14.68 -1.79
CA TYR A 22 -11.69 -14.67 -1.49
C TYR A 22 -11.50 -14.62 0.01
N HIS A 23 -10.52 -15.38 0.48
CA HIS A 23 -9.95 -15.30 1.82
C HIS A 23 -8.44 -15.28 1.65
N LEU A 24 -7.84 -14.14 1.89
CA LEU A 24 -6.42 -13.89 1.62
C LEU A 24 -5.61 -13.92 2.91
N ASN A 25 -4.33 -14.18 2.78
CA ASN A 25 -3.37 -14.16 3.88
C ASN A 25 -3.08 -12.74 4.39
N ASP A 26 -2.48 -12.65 5.57
CA ASP A 26 -1.99 -11.39 6.11
C ASP A 26 -0.86 -10.81 5.24
N GLY A 27 -0.75 -9.47 5.21
CA GLY A 27 0.30 -8.78 4.48
C GLY A 27 0.02 -8.48 3.01
N LEU A 28 -1.10 -8.99 2.41
CA LEU A 28 -1.36 -8.76 1.00
C LEU A 28 -1.54 -7.29 0.62
N ALA A 29 -2.21 -6.50 1.46
CA ALA A 29 -2.36 -5.06 1.21
C ALA A 29 -1.01 -4.34 1.23
N HIS A 30 -0.10 -4.73 2.12
CA HIS A 30 1.26 -4.22 2.18
C HIS A 30 2.10 -4.64 0.96
N ILE A 31 2.00 -5.89 0.51
CA ILE A 31 2.63 -6.34 -0.74
C ILE A 31 2.10 -5.55 -1.94
N LEU A 32 0.79 -5.29 -1.99
CA LEU A 32 0.18 -4.51 -3.06
C LEU A 32 0.66 -3.05 -3.05
N GLU A 33 0.82 -2.43 -1.88
CA GLU A 33 1.41 -1.10 -1.73
C GLU A 33 2.81 -1.06 -2.35
N HIS A 34 3.71 -1.95 -1.94
CA HIS A 34 5.05 -2.07 -2.52
C HIS A 34 4.99 -2.34 -4.03
N TYR A 35 4.04 -3.16 -4.49
CA TYR A 35 3.88 -3.45 -5.91
C TYR A 35 3.53 -2.19 -6.71
N ILE A 36 2.62 -1.39 -6.22
CA ILE A 36 2.22 -0.11 -6.84
C ILE A 36 3.38 0.88 -6.85
N VAL A 37 4.12 0.97 -5.74
CA VAL A 37 5.26 1.89 -5.60
C VAL A 37 6.44 1.50 -6.50
N GLU A 38 6.80 0.22 -6.53
CA GLU A 38 8.10 -0.21 -7.08
C GLU A 38 8.00 -0.89 -8.45
N CYS A 39 6.83 -1.46 -8.76
CA CYS A 39 6.62 -2.24 -9.97
C CYS A 39 5.85 -1.50 -11.07
N ASN A 40 5.68 -0.20 -10.94
CA ASN A 40 5.13 0.65 -11.98
C ASN A 40 6.01 0.59 -13.24
N ASP A 41 5.41 0.67 -14.43
CA ASP A 41 6.14 0.60 -15.70
C ASP A 41 7.14 1.75 -15.87
N LYS A 42 6.93 2.88 -15.17
CA LYS A 42 7.85 4.03 -15.11
C LYS A 42 8.90 3.92 -14.00
N GLY A 43 8.88 2.86 -13.18
CA GLY A 43 9.79 2.66 -12.05
C GLY A 43 9.20 3.09 -10.70
N ASN A 44 10.05 3.29 -9.71
CA ASN A 44 9.63 3.68 -8.36
C ASN A 44 9.29 5.18 -8.31
N PHE A 45 8.01 5.51 -8.32
CA PHE A 45 7.54 6.90 -8.38
C PHE A 45 7.87 7.71 -7.10
N LEU A 46 7.99 7.09 -5.94
CA LEU A 46 8.41 7.79 -4.72
C LEU A 46 9.84 8.34 -4.87
N LYS A 47 10.73 7.56 -5.51
CA LYS A 47 12.09 8.04 -5.80
C LYS A 47 12.09 9.20 -6.79
N ASP A 48 11.20 9.19 -7.76
CA ASP A 48 11.11 10.27 -8.74
C ASP A 48 10.55 11.56 -8.13
N LEU A 49 9.53 11.44 -7.27
CA LEU A 49 9.04 12.57 -6.48
C LEU A 49 10.11 13.10 -5.51
N GLY A 50 10.89 12.21 -4.88
CA GLY A 50 12.01 12.59 -4.02
C GLY A 50 13.11 13.38 -4.76
N LYS A 51 13.41 13.06 -6.03
CA LYS A 51 14.32 13.85 -6.87
C LYS A 51 13.81 15.28 -7.13
N MET A 52 12.50 15.48 -7.09
CA MET A 52 11.85 16.79 -7.19
C MET A 52 11.75 17.50 -5.83
N GLN A 53 12.50 17.06 -4.83
CA GLN A 53 12.51 17.60 -3.45
C GLN A 53 11.15 17.49 -2.73
N MET A 54 10.30 16.56 -3.12
CA MET A 54 9.08 16.24 -2.40
C MET A 54 9.39 15.29 -1.25
N ASN A 55 8.86 15.57 -0.06
CA ASN A 55 8.83 14.60 1.02
C ASN A 55 7.66 13.65 0.76
N THR A 56 7.95 12.41 0.41
CA THR A 56 6.96 11.46 -0.07
C THR A 56 7.10 10.09 0.61
N ASN A 57 5.98 9.41 0.81
CA ASN A 57 5.96 8.04 1.31
C ASN A 57 4.66 7.34 0.92
N ALA A 58 4.61 6.04 1.20
CA ALA A 58 3.40 5.23 1.19
C ALA A 58 3.33 4.43 2.50
N GLN A 59 2.14 4.07 2.93
CA GLN A 59 1.95 3.25 4.13
C GLN A 59 0.65 2.45 4.06
N THR A 60 0.69 1.23 4.57
CA THR A 60 -0.48 0.38 4.75
C THR A 60 -0.80 0.25 6.22
N GLY A 61 -2.05 0.61 6.57
CA GLY A 61 -2.64 0.42 7.89
C GLY A 61 -3.57 -0.80 7.95
N GLU A 62 -4.35 -0.90 9.02
CA GLU A 62 -5.33 -1.98 9.17
C GLU A 62 -6.49 -1.88 8.16
N VAL A 63 -6.93 -0.66 7.83
CA VAL A 63 -8.15 -0.40 7.04
C VAL A 63 -7.90 0.36 5.75
N SER A 64 -6.73 1.00 5.59
CA SER A 64 -6.40 1.81 4.42
C SER A 64 -4.94 1.67 4.00
N THR A 65 -4.69 1.99 2.73
CA THR A 65 -3.35 2.24 2.18
C THR A 65 -3.31 3.68 1.67
N GLU A 66 -2.23 4.36 1.97
CA GLU A 66 -2.05 5.79 1.69
C GLU A 66 -0.79 6.02 0.88
N TYR A 67 -0.89 6.91 -0.11
CA TYR A 67 0.23 7.40 -0.93
C TYR A 67 0.24 8.92 -0.83
N TYR A 68 1.31 9.52 -0.35
CA TYR A 68 1.32 10.95 -0.05
C TYR A 68 2.63 11.64 -0.35
N PHE A 69 2.53 12.96 -0.51
CA PHE A 69 3.69 13.84 -0.56
C PHE A 69 3.42 15.21 0.08
N GLN A 70 4.51 15.87 0.44
CA GLN A 70 4.56 17.29 0.80
C GLN A 70 5.52 17.99 -0.16
N ALA A 71 5.08 19.08 -0.76
CA ALA A 71 5.87 19.86 -1.70
C ALA A 71 5.57 21.34 -1.58
N VAL A 72 6.52 22.17 -2.00
CA VAL A 72 6.35 23.62 -2.14
C VAL A 72 6.06 23.97 -3.61
N GLU A 73 6.63 23.20 -4.54
CA GLU A 73 6.52 23.40 -5.99
C GLU A 73 6.14 22.10 -6.69
N ASN A 74 5.70 22.20 -7.95
CA ASN A 74 5.35 21.05 -8.81
C ASN A 74 4.26 20.13 -8.24
N VAL A 75 3.33 20.69 -7.46
CA VAL A 75 2.26 19.93 -6.78
C VAL A 75 1.40 19.15 -7.79
N ASP A 76 1.07 19.74 -8.92
CA ASP A 76 0.32 19.12 -10.02
C ASP A 76 1.04 17.88 -10.60
N VAL A 77 2.36 17.97 -10.75
CA VAL A 77 3.18 16.83 -11.20
C VAL A 77 3.14 15.70 -10.17
N GLY A 78 3.25 16.04 -8.87
CA GLY A 78 3.15 15.06 -7.79
C GLY A 78 1.80 14.36 -7.76
N ILE A 79 0.70 15.12 -7.87
CA ILE A 79 -0.67 14.58 -7.92
C ILE A 79 -0.82 13.62 -9.09
N ARG A 80 -0.49 14.06 -10.32
CA ARG A 80 -0.59 13.23 -11.54
C ARG A 80 0.26 11.98 -11.44
N THR A 81 1.45 12.07 -10.85
CA THR A 81 2.34 10.91 -10.68
C THR A 81 1.73 9.85 -9.79
N ILE A 82 1.16 10.23 -8.63
CA ILE A 82 0.50 9.27 -7.73
C ILE A 82 -0.76 8.70 -8.39
N LEU A 83 -1.61 9.54 -8.98
CA LEU A 83 -2.84 9.08 -9.65
C LEU A 83 -2.54 8.11 -10.78
N ASP A 84 -1.53 8.40 -11.60
CA ASP A 84 -1.11 7.52 -12.70
C ASP A 84 -0.58 6.18 -12.16
N ALA A 85 0.28 6.22 -11.14
CA ALA A 85 0.87 5.03 -10.55
C ALA A 85 -0.17 4.11 -9.91
N VAL A 86 -1.13 4.68 -9.20
CA VAL A 86 -2.15 3.89 -8.47
C VAL A 86 -3.22 3.34 -9.41
N ASN A 87 -3.57 4.06 -10.48
CA ASN A 87 -4.66 3.65 -11.39
C ASN A 87 -4.19 2.84 -12.61
N ASN A 88 -2.89 2.79 -12.91
CA ASN A 88 -2.35 2.09 -14.08
C ASN A 88 -1.33 1.02 -13.67
N VAL A 89 -1.82 -0.03 -13.01
CA VAL A 89 -0.99 -1.13 -12.50
C VAL A 89 -1.04 -2.32 -13.46
N SER A 90 0.12 -2.78 -13.92
CA SER A 90 0.27 -4.00 -14.72
C SER A 90 0.88 -5.12 -13.87
N PHE A 91 0.13 -6.21 -13.67
CA PHE A 91 0.56 -7.32 -12.82
C PHE A 91 1.34 -8.37 -13.59
N SER A 92 2.51 -8.79 -13.06
CA SER A 92 3.29 -9.90 -13.59
C SER A 92 3.96 -10.72 -12.47
N ASN A 93 4.15 -12.02 -12.72
CA ASN A 93 4.86 -12.89 -11.79
C ASN A 93 6.34 -12.48 -11.62
N GLU A 94 6.97 -12.00 -12.67
CA GLU A 94 8.37 -11.57 -12.63
C GLU A 94 8.54 -10.38 -11.67
N LYS A 95 7.69 -9.35 -11.80
CA LYS A 95 7.71 -8.18 -10.92
C LYS A 95 7.47 -8.59 -9.47
N LEU A 96 6.44 -9.41 -9.21
CA LEU A 96 6.13 -9.91 -7.86
C LEU A 96 7.29 -10.68 -7.24
N ASN A 97 7.91 -11.58 -7.98
CA ASN A 97 9.03 -12.39 -7.47
C ASN A 97 10.26 -11.54 -7.12
N LYS A 98 10.53 -10.48 -7.88
CA LYS A 98 11.57 -9.50 -7.55
C LYS A 98 11.24 -8.72 -6.27
N LEU A 99 9.97 -8.35 -6.10
CA LEU A 99 9.49 -7.56 -4.97
C LEU A 99 9.48 -8.33 -3.66
N LYS A 100 9.23 -9.63 -3.67
CA LYS A 100 9.22 -10.46 -2.44
C LYS A 100 10.52 -10.34 -1.65
N LYS A 101 11.66 -10.24 -2.32
CA LYS A 101 12.97 -10.19 -1.63
C LYS A 101 13.14 -8.98 -0.70
N PRO A 102 12.93 -7.72 -1.11
CA PRO A 102 13.00 -6.58 -0.20
C PRO A 102 11.96 -6.65 0.90
N ILE A 103 10.73 -7.08 0.62
CA ILE A 103 9.67 -7.22 1.64
C ILE A 103 10.06 -8.25 2.70
N LEU A 104 10.60 -9.40 2.30
CA LEU A 104 11.11 -10.42 3.24
C LEU A 104 12.26 -9.89 4.11
N GLN A 105 13.12 -9.02 3.58
CA GLN A 105 14.16 -8.37 4.37
C GLN A 105 13.57 -7.41 5.40
N GLU A 106 12.56 -6.64 5.03
CA GLU A 106 11.82 -5.77 5.95
C GLU A 106 11.14 -6.55 7.08
N VAL A 107 10.44 -7.64 6.75
CA VAL A 107 9.79 -8.50 7.76
C VAL A 107 10.82 -9.10 8.72
N ARG A 108 11.96 -9.59 8.23
CA ARG A 108 13.04 -10.08 9.10
C ARG A 108 13.59 -8.99 10.00
N GLY A 109 13.82 -7.78 9.47
CA GLY A 109 14.27 -6.63 10.28
C GLY A 109 13.27 -6.23 11.37
N ARG A 110 11.94 -6.34 11.10
CA ARG A 110 10.91 -6.15 12.13
C ARG A 110 10.97 -7.25 13.20
N MET A 111 11.16 -8.50 12.79
CA MET A 111 11.26 -9.63 13.72
C MET A 111 12.48 -9.54 14.63
N ASP A 112 13.55 -8.86 14.23
CA ASP A 112 14.72 -8.60 15.07
C ASP A 112 14.49 -7.43 16.06
N ASN A 113 13.41 -6.67 15.92
CA ASN A 113 13.13 -5.51 16.76
C ASN A 113 12.35 -5.89 18.02
N LYS A 114 12.98 -5.74 19.18
CA LYS A 114 12.37 -6.04 20.48
C LYS A 114 11.08 -5.24 20.78
N PHE A 115 10.99 -4.01 20.31
CA PHE A 115 9.78 -3.18 20.50
C PHE A 115 8.62 -3.66 19.63
N TYR A 116 8.88 -4.21 18.46
CA TYR A 116 7.87 -4.88 17.64
C TYR A 116 7.27 -6.08 18.40
N HIS A 117 8.11 -6.92 19.01
CA HIS A 117 7.62 -8.05 19.79
C HIS A 117 6.82 -7.61 21.02
N LEU A 118 7.30 -6.60 21.74
CA LEU A 118 6.59 -6.04 22.89
C LEU A 118 5.21 -5.50 22.45
N GLY A 119 5.15 -4.71 21.38
CA GLY A 119 3.90 -4.21 20.82
C GLY A 119 2.92 -5.33 20.45
N ARG A 120 3.41 -6.39 19.78
CA ARG A 120 2.60 -7.57 19.46
C ARG A 120 2.03 -8.26 20.69
N MET A 121 2.84 -8.44 21.72
CA MET A 121 2.39 -9.06 22.99
C MET A 121 1.27 -8.23 23.62
N ILE A 122 1.46 -6.91 23.73
CA ILE A 122 0.44 -6.01 24.28
C ILE A 122 -0.85 -6.06 23.46
N MET A 123 -0.75 -6.01 22.15
CA MET A 123 -1.93 -6.05 21.26
C MET A 123 -2.70 -7.38 21.39
N LYS A 124 -1.98 -8.49 21.48
CA LYS A 124 -2.60 -9.81 21.73
C LYS A 124 -3.28 -9.91 23.09
N ASP A 125 -2.65 -9.36 24.13
CA ASP A 125 -3.21 -9.36 25.47
C ASP A 125 -4.47 -8.49 25.58
N VAL A 126 -4.51 -7.36 24.86
CA VAL A 126 -5.63 -6.41 24.89
C VAL A 126 -6.79 -6.85 24.00
N PHE A 127 -6.51 -7.34 22.78
CA PHE A 127 -7.52 -7.63 21.77
C PHE A 127 -7.77 -9.13 21.55
N GLY A 128 -6.95 -10.00 22.15
CA GLY A 128 -6.97 -11.44 21.93
C GLY A 128 -6.18 -11.88 20.69
N GLU A 129 -5.81 -13.17 20.65
CA GLU A 129 -5.02 -13.72 19.55
C GLU A 129 -5.74 -13.70 18.19
N ASN A 130 -7.07 -13.87 18.21
CA ASN A 130 -7.88 -13.91 16.99
C ASN A 130 -8.08 -12.54 16.33
N ASP A 131 -7.95 -11.45 17.08
CA ASP A 131 -8.09 -10.09 16.57
C ASP A 131 -6.75 -9.43 16.25
N PHE A 132 -5.63 -10.11 16.55
CA PHE A 132 -4.31 -9.61 16.19
C PHE A 132 -4.09 -9.72 14.68
N LEU A 133 -3.84 -8.59 14.06
CA LEU A 133 -3.52 -8.45 12.64
C LEU A 133 -2.06 -8.04 12.45
N ASP A 134 -1.30 -8.83 11.71
CA ASP A 134 0.01 -8.40 11.22
C ASP A 134 -0.13 -7.79 9.83
N VAL A 135 -0.29 -6.47 9.76
CA VAL A 135 -0.47 -5.73 8.50
C VAL A 135 0.66 -6.01 7.51
N GLY A 136 1.87 -6.17 8.00
CA GLY A 136 3.03 -6.46 7.16
C GLY A 136 3.17 -7.92 6.75
N GLY A 137 2.34 -8.81 7.29
CA GLY A 137 2.39 -10.23 7.02
C GLY A 137 3.59 -10.96 7.64
N ASN A 138 3.62 -12.24 7.47
CA ASN A 138 4.71 -13.11 7.88
C ASN A 138 5.47 -13.67 6.68
N ILE A 139 6.63 -14.29 6.93
CA ILE A 139 7.52 -14.80 5.88
C ILE A 139 6.79 -15.82 4.98
N TYR A 140 6.04 -16.76 5.59
CA TYR A 140 5.35 -17.81 4.84
C TYR A 140 4.29 -17.24 3.89
N ASP A 141 3.47 -16.31 4.37
CA ASP A 141 2.41 -15.68 3.57
C ASP A 141 2.98 -14.88 2.40
N ILE A 142 4.06 -14.12 2.63
CA ILE A 142 4.73 -13.35 1.57
C ILE A 142 5.34 -14.27 0.52
N GLU A 143 6.03 -15.34 0.92
CA GLU A 143 6.65 -16.29 -0.02
C GLU A 143 5.59 -16.96 -0.91
N ASN A 144 4.42 -17.28 -0.35
CA ASN A 144 3.35 -17.99 -1.04
C ASN A 144 2.33 -17.08 -1.75
N THR A 145 2.40 -15.75 -1.57
CA THR A 145 1.54 -14.81 -2.27
C THR A 145 1.67 -14.97 -3.79
N THR A 146 0.54 -15.00 -4.47
CA THR A 146 0.44 -15.14 -5.93
C THR A 146 0.07 -13.81 -6.59
N LYS A 147 0.41 -13.70 -7.88
CA LYS A 147 -0.01 -12.56 -8.72
C LYS A 147 -1.53 -12.41 -8.75
N ASP A 148 -2.24 -13.52 -8.85
CA ASP A 148 -3.70 -13.51 -8.98
C ASP A 148 -4.39 -13.01 -7.70
N GLU A 149 -3.80 -13.25 -6.52
CA GLU A 149 -4.31 -12.73 -5.25
C GLU A 149 -4.14 -11.22 -5.14
N ILE A 150 -2.95 -10.67 -5.46
CA ILE A 150 -2.75 -9.22 -5.43
C ILE A 150 -3.56 -8.50 -6.50
N GLU A 151 -3.73 -9.09 -7.67
CA GLU A 151 -4.58 -8.56 -8.75
C GLU A 151 -6.06 -8.57 -8.35
N ALA A 152 -6.54 -9.64 -7.67
CA ALA A 152 -7.90 -9.71 -7.17
C ALA A 152 -8.16 -8.66 -6.09
N LEU A 153 -7.22 -8.48 -5.14
CA LEU A 153 -7.30 -7.46 -4.11
C LEU A 153 -7.35 -6.04 -4.73
N TYR A 154 -6.49 -5.78 -5.72
CA TYR A 154 -6.49 -4.52 -6.45
C TYR A 154 -7.83 -4.24 -7.12
N LYS A 155 -8.36 -5.20 -7.89
CA LYS A 155 -9.65 -5.08 -8.59
C LYS A 155 -10.82 -4.87 -7.63
N ALA A 156 -10.78 -5.49 -6.46
CA ALA A 156 -11.84 -5.37 -5.46
C ALA A 156 -11.87 -4.00 -4.78
N PHE A 157 -10.71 -3.41 -4.48
CA PHE A 157 -10.63 -2.25 -3.58
C PHE A 157 -10.09 -0.97 -4.23
N TYR A 158 -9.26 -1.04 -5.29
CA TYR A 158 -8.70 0.15 -5.94
C TYR A 158 -9.65 0.69 -7.03
N ARG A 159 -10.86 1.02 -6.60
CA ARG A 159 -11.94 1.58 -7.43
C ARG A 159 -12.19 3.01 -7.01
N THR A 160 -12.62 3.86 -7.94
CA THR A 160 -12.86 5.29 -7.70
C THR A 160 -13.89 5.59 -6.62
N ASP A 161 -14.85 4.68 -6.38
CA ASP A 161 -15.85 4.77 -5.33
C ASP A 161 -15.35 4.35 -3.93
N ASN A 162 -14.10 3.86 -3.85
CA ASN A 162 -13.46 3.41 -2.61
C ASN A 162 -12.16 4.19 -2.31
N GLN A 163 -12.07 5.42 -2.81
CA GLN A 163 -10.88 6.26 -2.73
C GLN A 163 -11.20 7.63 -2.16
N ILE A 164 -10.25 8.20 -1.43
CA ILE A 164 -10.34 9.53 -0.84
C ILE A 164 -9.08 10.30 -1.22
N ILE A 165 -9.25 11.51 -1.74
CA ILE A 165 -8.14 12.42 -1.99
C ILE A 165 -8.25 13.59 -1.03
N VAL A 166 -7.16 13.89 -0.33
CA VAL A 166 -7.06 15.06 0.56
C VAL A 166 -5.93 15.94 0.09
N VAL A 167 -6.22 17.22 -0.09
CA VAL A 167 -5.25 18.26 -0.40
C VAL A 167 -5.33 19.34 0.65
N ALA A 168 -4.20 19.71 1.25
CA ALA A 168 -4.12 20.74 2.28
C ALA A 168 -2.92 21.66 2.04
N GLY A 169 -3.14 22.98 2.08
CA GLY A 169 -2.10 23.98 1.88
C GLY A 169 -2.61 25.19 1.12
N ASN A 170 -1.67 25.98 0.63
CA ASN A 170 -1.97 27.13 -0.23
C ASN A 170 -1.97 26.68 -1.69
N PHE A 171 -3.15 26.42 -2.27
CA PHE A 171 -3.32 25.99 -3.66
C PHE A 171 -4.59 26.60 -4.27
N ASP A 172 -4.62 26.71 -5.58
CA ASP A 172 -5.82 27.06 -6.33
C ASP A 172 -6.70 25.82 -6.49
N LYS A 173 -7.91 25.85 -5.90
CA LYS A 173 -8.82 24.72 -5.88
C LYS A 173 -9.25 24.31 -7.30
N GLU A 174 -9.50 25.27 -8.19
CA GLU A 174 -9.93 24.96 -9.56
C GLU A 174 -8.82 24.24 -10.35
N ASN A 175 -7.56 24.61 -10.12
CA ASN A 175 -6.42 23.95 -10.77
C ASN A 175 -6.15 22.51 -10.27
N VAL A 176 -6.65 22.17 -9.08
CA VAL A 176 -6.49 20.81 -8.51
C VAL A 176 -7.64 19.88 -8.90
N ILE A 177 -8.85 20.44 -9.13
CA ILE A 177 -10.06 19.65 -9.45
C ILE A 177 -10.18 19.37 -10.95
N ASN A 178 -9.67 20.24 -11.82
CA ASN A 178 -9.69 20.11 -13.28
C ASN A 178 -8.43 19.45 -13.82
#